data_c6f4151fc7c3ad57b51302142297af12
#
_entry.id   c6f4151fc7c3ad57b51302142297af12
#
_cell.length_a   1.000
_cell.length_b   1.000
_cell.length_c   1.000
_cell.angle_alpha   90.00
_cell.angle_beta   90.00
_cell.angle_gamma   90.00
#
_symmetry.space_group_name_H-M   'P 1'
#
loop_
_entity.id
_entity.type
_entity.pdbx_description
1 polymer ?
#
loop_
_entity_poly.entity_id
_entity_poly.type
_entity_poly.pdbx_seq_one_letter_code
_entity_poly.pdbx_strand_id
1 'polypeptide(L)'
;MLLSCYTQSNAQEYYEKHLEFPPQATVEEKIDMASRLVPTPQQLEWQQMELTAFLHFGINTFTEREWGDGKEDPALFNPTGLDCEQWVRALKEGGFKMAVITAKHHDGFCLWPTKTTRHSVVSSPWKNGKGDVVRELRNACKKYGLKFGIYLSPWDRNAECYGQGDAYNRFFIEQLTELLTNYGEVHEVWFDGANGEGPNGKKQIYDWEAIERTIRRLQPKAVTAVMGDDVRWVGNEKGIGRETEWSATALTPGIYPRSGEQNKELGIFGKAKDLGGRDIVARATELFWYPSEVDVSIRPGWFY
;
A
#
# COMPACT_ATOMS: atom_id res chain seq x y z
N MET A 1 51.07 15.18 -36.16
CA MET A 1 49.66 15.35 -36.25
C MET A 1 49.01 14.12 -35.57
N LEU A 2 48.77 14.20 -34.26
CA LEU A 2 48.21 13.11 -33.46
C LEU A 2 46.68 13.29 -33.49
N LEU A 3 45.97 12.40 -34.18
CA LEU A 3 44.51 12.29 -34.05
C LEU A 3 44.18 11.70 -32.70
N SER A 4 43.62 12.52 -31.81
CA SER A 4 42.99 12.09 -30.58
C SER A 4 41.62 11.51 -30.94
N CYS A 5 41.53 10.17 -30.94
CA CYS A 5 40.22 9.50 -30.97
C CYS A 5 39.59 9.67 -29.57
N TYR A 6 38.70 10.62 -29.44
CA TYR A 6 37.78 10.65 -28.30
C TYR A 6 36.77 9.50 -28.53
N THR A 7 36.96 8.40 -27.83
CA THR A 7 35.89 7.42 -27.61
C THR A 7 34.88 8.10 -26.70
N GLN A 8 33.77 8.58 -27.26
CA GLN A 8 32.60 8.85 -26.46
C GLN A 8 32.18 7.52 -25.80
N SER A 9 32.42 7.39 -24.50
CA SER A 9 31.77 6.35 -23.74
C SER A 9 30.29 6.69 -23.77
N ASN A 10 29.50 5.95 -24.52
CA ASN A 10 28.04 5.96 -24.41
C ASN A 10 27.73 5.42 -23.00
N ALA A 11 27.66 6.31 -22.02
CA ALA A 11 27.10 5.94 -20.73
C ALA A 11 25.68 5.50 -20.98
N GLN A 12 25.37 4.27 -20.60
CA GLN A 12 24.01 3.75 -20.72
C GLN A 12 23.10 4.66 -19.90
N GLU A 13 22.09 5.22 -20.54
CA GLU A 13 21.06 6.02 -19.87
C GLU A 13 20.14 5.07 -19.11
N TYR A 14 19.92 5.35 -17.83
CA TYR A 14 18.95 4.64 -16.99
C TYR A 14 17.78 5.56 -16.72
N TYR A 15 16.56 5.02 -16.82
CA TYR A 15 15.33 5.72 -16.52
C TYR A 15 14.94 5.46 -15.07
N GLU A 16 14.30 6.45 -14.44
CA GLU A 16 13.70 6.29 -13.14
C GLU A 16 12.48 5.35 -13.20
N LYS A 17 11.69 5.30 -12.13
CA LYS A 17 10.52 4.40 -12.04
C LYS A 17 9.43 4.64 -13.10
N HIS A 18 9.49 5.72 -13.87
CA HIS A 18 8.53 6.07 -14.90
C HIS A 18 9.25 6.51 -16.18
N LEU A 19 8.76 6.05 -17.31
CA LEU A 19 9.29 6.33 -18.64
C LEU A 19 8.14 6.52 -19.61
N GLU A 20 8.13 7.62 -20.34
CA GLU A 20 7.27 7.83 -21.51
C GLU A 20 8.03 7.46 -22.79
N PHE A 21 7.41 6.70 -23.67
CA PHE A 21 8.00 6.35 -24.94
C PHE A 21 7.87 7.49 -25.95
N PRO A 22 8.90 7.78 -26.76
CA PRO A 22 8.74 8.65 -27.92
C PRO A 22 7.61 8.14 -28.83
N PRO A 23 6.75 9.01 -29.36
CA PRO A 23 5.60 8.57 -30.15
C PRO A 23 5.94 7.70 -31.39
N GLN A 24 7.15 7.84 -31.93
CA GLN A 24 7.64 7.10 -33.10
C GLN A 24 8.51 5.88 -32.70
N ALA A 25 8.69 5.58 -31.42
CA ALA A 25 9.55 4.49 -31.00
C ALA A 25 9.05 3.14 -31.53
N THR A 26 9.95 2.39 -32.14
CA THR A 26 9.71 1.01 -32.54
C THR A 26 9.55 0.10 -31.34
N VAL A 27 9.03 -1.11 -31.53
CA VAL A 27 8.90 -2.10 -30.45
C VAL A 27 10.27 -2.47 -29.87
N GLU A 28 11.28 -2.61 -30.72
CA GLU A 28 12.66 -2.90 -30.33
C GLU A 28 13.24 -1.80 -29.45
N GLU A 29 13.07 -0.54 -29.85
CA GLU A 29 13.50 0.61 -29.04
C GLU A 29 12.77 0.66 -27.70
N LYS A 30 11.46 0.41 -27.68
CA LYS A 30 10.69 0.35 -26.43
C LYS A 30 11.19 -0.76 -25.49
N ILE A 31 11.54 -1.94 -26.02
CA ILE A 31 12.10 -3.04 -25.23
C ILE A 31 13.47 -2.68 -24.68
N ASP A 32 14.33 -2.05 -25.50
CA ASP A 32 15.64 -1.58 -25.05
C ASP A 32 15.51 -0.52 -23.94
N MET A 33 14.61 0.44 -24.09
CA MET A 33 14.30 1.42 -23.06
C MET A 33 13.75 0.77 -21.80
N ALA A 34 12.83 -0.21 -21.92
CA ALA A 34 12.27 -0.93 -20.80
C ALA A 34 13.33 -1.66 -19.97
N SER A 35 14.38 -2.17 -20.60
CA SER A 35 15.49 -2.84 -19.93
C SER A 35 16.34 -1.92 -19.05
N ARG A 36 16.17 -0.61 -19.18
CA ARG A 36 16.91 0.44 -18.49
C ARG A 36 16.07 1.17 -17.43
N LEU A 37 14.79 0.80 -17.28
CA LEU A 37 13.94 1.29 -16.20
C LEU A 37 14.44 0.73 -14.87
N VAL A 38 14.50 1.56 -13.84
CA VAL A 38 15.05 1.16 -12.53
C VAL A 38 14.12 1.58 -11.38
N PRO A 39 14.14 0.84 -10.27
CA PRO A 39 13.39 1.22 -9.08
C PRO A 39 13.92 2.51 -8.46
N THR A 40 13.07 3.18 -7.69
CA THR A 40 13.56 4.12 -6.71
C THR A 40 14.35 3.38 -5.61
N PRO A 41 15.23 4.05 -4.85
CA PRO A 41 15.92 3.42 -3.72
C PRO A 41 14.95 2.77 -2.73
N GLN A 42 13.78 3.37 -2.50
CA GLN A 42 12.76 2.86 -1.58
C GLN A 42 12.09 1.59 -2.12
N GLN A 43 11.76 1.56 -3.41
CA GLN A 43 11.22 0.36 -4.08
C GLN A 43 12.24 -0.78 -4.08
N LEU A 44 13.52 -0.47 -4.33
CA LEU A 44 14.59 -1.47 -4.28
C LEU A 44 14.74 -2.05 -2.87
N GLU A 45 14.76 -1.21 -1.84
CA GLU A 45 14.82 -1.64 -0.46
C GLU A 45 13.62 -2.50 -0.07
N TRP A 46 12.42 -2.10 -0.52
CA TRP A 46 11.19 -2.86 -0.31
C TRP A 46 11.27 -4.26 -0.96
N GLN A 47 11.69 -4.35 -2.21
CA GLN A 47 11.87 -5.65 -2.90
C GLN A 47 12.90 -6.53 -2.21
N GLN A 48 13.98 -5.98 -1.67
CA GLN A 48 15.02 -6.71 -0.95
C GLN A 48 14.56 -7.25 0.41
N MET A 49 13.46 -6.76 0.95
CA MET A 49 12.86 -7.32 2.18
C MET A 49 12.24 -8.70 1.94
N GLU A 50 11.69 -8.95 0.74
CA GLU A 50 11.08 -10.21 0.29
C GLU A 50 9.89 -10.68 1.12
N LEU A 51 10.01 -10.67 2.45
CA LEU A 51 9.01 -11.22 3.37
C LEU A 51 8.54 -10.16 4.37
N THR A 52 7.28 -9.74 4.21
CA THR A 52 6.59 -8.79 5.09
C THR A 52 5.42 -9.48 5.79
N ALA A 53 5.25 -9.21 7.07
CA ALA A 53 4.09 -9.68 7.83
C ALA A 53 2.97 -8.66 7.80
N PHE A 54 1.76 -9.11 7.49
CA PHE A 54 0.56 -8.30 7.50
C PHE A 54 -0.32 -8.71 8.69
N LEU A 55 -0.46 -7.82 9.66
CA LEU A 55 -1.15 -8.10 10.93
C LEU A 55 -2.58 -7.57 10.87
N HIS A 56 -3.53 -8.44 10.56
CA HIS A 56 -4.96 -8.14 10.64
C HIS A 56 -5.44 -8.34 12.08
N PHE A 57 -5.47 -7.24 12.80
CA PHE A 57 -5.97 -7.19 14.18
C PHE A 57 -6.85 -5.94 14.33
N GLY A 58 -7.99 -6.08 14.95
CA GLY A 58 -8.93 -4.98 15.10
C GLY A 58 -10.18 -5.39 15.87
N ILE A 59 -11.23 -4.57 15.80
CA ILE A 59 -12.50 -4.89 16.46
C ILE A 59 -13.13 -6.17 15.92
N ASN A 60 -12.88 -6.49 14.64
CA ASN A 60 -13.39 -7.71 14.00
C ASN A 60 -12.85 -8.99 14.64
N THR A 61 -11.65 -8.96 15.23
CA THR A 61 -11.11 -10.07 16.02
C THR A 61 -12.01 -10.44 17.20
N PHE A 62 -12.85 -9.50 17.67
CA PHE A 62 -13.75 -9.69 18.83
C PHE A 62 -15.21 -9.88 18.44
N THR A 63 -15.53 -9.85 17.13
CA THR A 63 -16.89 -10.01 16.62
C THR A 63 -17.04 -11.27 15.76
N GLU A 64 -15.98 -12.05 15.58
CA GLU A 64 -15.93 -13.25 14.72
C GLU A 64 -16.41 -12.96 13.29
N ARG A 65 -16.05 -11.78 12.78
CA ARG A 65 -16.40 -11.33 11.44
C ARG A 65 -15.16 -10.99 10.64
N GLU A 66 -15.19 -11.36 9.38
CA GLU A 66 -14.15 -10.97 8.43
C GLU A 66 -14.21 -9.47 8.13
N TRP A 67 -15.41 -8.94 7.97
CA TRP A 67 -15.67 -7.53 7.77
C TRP A 67 -16.72 -7.04 8.75
N GLY A 68 -16.42 -5.98 9.44
CA GLY A 68 -17.36 -5.25 10.26
C GLY A 68 -18.37 -4.43 9.43
N ASP A 69 -19.43 -3.99 10.06
CA ASP A 69 -20.44 -3.14 9.43
C ASP A 69 -20.31 -1.64 9.77
N GLY A 70 -19.32 -1.28 10.59
CA GLY A 70 -19.08 0.09 11.04
C GLY A 70 -19.93 0.52 12.23
N LYS A 71 -20.66 -0.42 12.85
CA LYS A 71 -21.54 -0.17 14.00
C LYS A 71 -21.12 -0.96 15.24
N GLU A 72 -19.95 -1.56 15.19
CA GLU A 72 -19.41 -2.32 16.30
C GLU A 72 -19.27 -1.43 17.53
N ASP A 73 -19.76 -1.91 18.68
CA ASP A 73 -19.56 -1.20 19.93
C ASP A 73 -18.05 -1.21 20.31
N PRO A 74 -17.39 -0.04 20.44
CA PRO A 74 -16.01 0.04 20.88
C PRO A 74 -15.72 -0.71 22.20
N ALA A 75 -16.73 -0.94 23.05
CA ALA A 75 -16.61 -1.69 24.27
C ALA A 75 -16.22 -3.17 24.06
N LEU A 76 -16.45 -3.72 22.87
CA LEU A 76 -16.03 -5.07 22.50
C LEU A 76 -14.50 -5.19 22.37
N PHE A 77 -13.82 -4.10 22.05
CA PHE A 77 -12.38 -4.09 21.88
C PHE A 77 -11.67 -4.05 23.25
N ASN A 78 -11.33 -5.22 23.77
CA ASN A 78 -10.65 -5.35 25.07
C ASN A 78 -9.54 -6.43 25.05
N PRO A 79 -8.44 -6.23 24.33
CA PRO A 79 -7.38 -7.22 24.16
C PRO A 79 -6.50 -7.32 25.42
N THR A 80 -6.98 -8.03 26.45
CA THR A 80 -6.26 -8.18 27.73
C THR A 80 -4.93 -8.92 27.64
N GLY A 81 -4.75 -9.76 26.62
CA GLY A 81 -3.53 -10.54 26.37
C GLY A 81 -2.65 -10.01 25.24
N LEU A 82 -2.85 -8.76 24.77
CA LEU A 82 -2.04 -8.19 23.68
C LEU A 82 -0.58 -8.06 24.08
N ASP A 83 0.31 -8.66 23.30
CA ASP A 83 1.77 -8.57 23.42
C ASP A 83 2.41 -8.39 22.04
N CYS A 84 2.54 -7.12 21.61
CA CYS A 84 3.18 -6.78 20.34
C CYS A 84 4.68 -7.14 20.30
N GLU A 85 5.34 -7.23 21.44
CA GLU A 85 6.74 -7.69 21.49
C GLU A 85 6.86 -9.17 21.14
N GLN A 86 5.93 -9.98 21.64
CA GLN A 86 5.86 -11.40 21.27
C GLN A 86 5.61 -11.56 19.77
N TRP A 87 4.68 -10.80 19.21
CA TRP A 87 4.41 -10.83 17.76
C TRP A 87 5.67 -10.55 16.95
N VAL A 88 6.31 -9.41 17.21
CA VAL A 88 7.49 -8.98 16.43
C VAL A 88 8.68 -9.91 16.64
N ARG A 89 8.86 -10.47 17.82
CA ARG A 89 9.91 -11.46 18.08
C ARG A 89 9.69 -12.74 17.26
N ALA A 90 8.47 -13.26 17.24
CA ALA A 90 8.12 -14.43 16.42
C ALA A 90 8.31 -14.15 14.93
N LEU A 91 7.90 -12.98 14.45
CA LEU A 91 8.11 -12.56 13.06
C LEU A 91 9.60 -12.48 12.71
N LYS A 92 10.42 -11.89 13.58
CA LYS A 92 11.87 -11.81 13.39
C LYS A 92 12.52 -13.20 13.32
N GLU A 93 12.13 -14.10 14.20
CA GLU A 93 12.59 -15.49 14.20
C GLU A 93 12.15 -16.23 12.94
N GLY A 94 10.98 -15.91 12.40
CA GLY A 94 10.47 -16.39 11.11
C GLY A 94 11.12 -15.75 9.87
N GLY A 95 12.05 -14.82 10.04
CA GLY A 95 12.79 -14.18 8.94
C GLY A 95 12.12 -12.95 8.33
N PHE A 96 10.98 -12.51 8.86
CA PHE A 96 10.30 -11.29 8.39
C PHE A 96 11.15 -10.05 8.62
N LYS A 97 11.04 -9.09 7.72
CA LYS A 97 11.80 -7.83 7.73
C LYS A 97 10.97 -6.61 8.10
N MET A 98 9.66 -6.70 7.90
CA MET A 98 8.71 -5.63 8.18
C MET A 98 7.43 -6.22 8.76
N ALA A 99 6.72 -5.41 9.55
CA ALA A 99 5.35 -5.68 10.01
C ALA A 99 4.45 -4.50 9.64
N VAL A 100 3.36 -4.78 8.94
CA VAL A 100 2.29 -3.83 8.59
C VAL A 100 1.07 -4.17 9.43
N ILE A 101 0.44 -3.17 10.05
CA ILE A 101 -0.77 -3.35 10.86
C ILE A 101 -1.97 -2.66 10.25
N THR A 102 -3.14 -3.31 10.28
CA THR A 102 -4.42 -2.68 9.98
C THR A 102 -4.77 -1.63 11.04
N ALA A 103 -4.18 -0.43 10.94
CA ALA A 103 -4.45 0.65 11.89
C ALA A 103 -5.94 1.03 11.91
N LYS A 104 -6.60 0.99 10.75
CA LYS A 104 -8.05 1.07 10.59
C LYS A 104 -8.47 0.20 9.40
N HIS A 105 -9.40 -0.72 9.60
CA HIS A 105 -10.01 -1.51 8.53
C HIS A 105 -11.34 -0.88 8.06
N HIS A 106 -12.11 -1.56 7.21
CA HIS A 106 -13.36 -1.04 6.61
C HIS A 106 -14.45 -0.70 7.63
N ASP A 107 -14.43 -1.32 8.82
CA ASP A 107 -15.31 -0.99 9.93
C ASP A 107 -15.11 0.43 10.49
N GLY A 108 -13.99 1.08 10.15
CA GLY A 108 -13.66 2.43 10.60
C GLY A 108 -13.10 2.52 12.02
N PHE A 109 -12.93 1.38 12.73
CA PHE A 109 -12.38 1.37 14.09
C PHE A 109 -10.87 1.63 14.07
N CYS A 110 -10.45 2.69 14.79
CA CYS A 110 -9.05 3.12 14.82
C CYS A 110 -8.30 2.50 16.01
N LEU A 111 -7.20 1.81 15.74
CA LEU A 111 -6.34 1.17 16.74
C LEU A 111 -5.40 2.14 17.47
N TRP A 112 -5.49 3.43 17.20
CA TRP A 112 -4.74 4.50 17.85
C TRP A 112 -5.70 5.57 18.42
N PRO A 113 -5.25 6.38 19.39
CA PRO A 113 -6.08 7.43 20.00
C PRO A 113 -6.25 8.62 19.05
N THR A 114 -6.95 8.40 17.95
CA THR A 114 -7.27 9.44 16.95
C THR A 114 -8.14 10.54 17.54
N LYS A 115 -8.00 11.76 17.02
CA LYS A 115 -8.85 12.89 17.33
C LYS A 115 -10.05 13.02 16.41
N THR A 116 -10.07 12.26 15.30
CA THR A 116 -11.04 12.41 14.22
C THR A 116 -12.37 11.71 14.50
N THR A 117 -12.36 10.63 15.29
CA THR A 117 -13.56 9.85 15.60
C THR A 117 -13.51 9.27 17.01
N ARG A 118 -14.71 8.98 17.56
CA ARG A 118 -14.86 8.22 18.81
C ARG A 118 -14.88 6.69 18.55
N HIS A 119 -15.02 6.25 17.30
CA HIS A 119 -14.95 4.84 16.92
C HIS A 119 -13.49 4.36 16.89
N SER A 120 -12.93 4.21 18.08
CA SER A 120 -11.50 3.94 18.28
C SER A 120 -11.21 3.41 19.69
N VAL A 121 -9.97 3.06 19.94
CA VAL A 121 -9.46 2.60 21.24
C VAL A 121 -9.78 3.56 22.38
N VAL A 122 -10.00 4.86 22.12
CA VAL A 122 -10.34 5.83 23.18
C VAL A 122 -11.71 5.60 23.81
N SER A 123 -12.60 4.91 23.11
CA SER A 123 -13.94 4.55 23.60
C SER A 123 -14.02 3.11 24.11
N SER A 124 -12.93 2.35 24.03
CA SER A 124 -12.86 0.98 24.52
C SER A 124 -12.48 0.92 26.03
N PRO A 125 -12.84 -0.14 26.74
CA PRO A 125 -12.39 -0.36 28.13
C PRO A 125 -10.90 -0.70 28.21
N TRP A 126 -10.27 -1.09 27.11
CA TRP A 126 -8.89 -1.48 27.08
C TRP A 126 -7.97 -0.35 27.53
N LYS A 127 -7.14 -0.66 28.54
CA LYS A 127 -6.26 0.34 29.20
C LYS A 127 -6.99 1.62 29.62
N ASN A 128 -8.29 1.52 29.96
CA ASN A 128 -9.15 2.66 30.33
C ASN A 128 -9.19 3.73 29.21
N GLY A 129 -9.31 3.34 27.95
CA GLY A 129 -9.34 4.25 26.79
C GLY A 129 -7.99 4.91 26.45
N LYS A 130 -6.89 4.44 27.06
CA LYS A 130 -5.53 4.97 26.82
C LYS A 130 -4.65 4.01 26.01
N GLY A 131 -5.25 2.97 25.44
CA GLY A 131 -4.53 2.02 24.60
C GLY A 131 -4.12 2.63 23.25
N ASP A 132 -3.04 2.11 22.67
CA ASP A 132 -2.51 2.51 21.38
C ASP A 132 -1.75 1.32 20.77
N VAL A 133 -2.45 0.45 20.03
CA VAL A 133 -1.87 -0.76 19.42
C VAL A 133 -0.79 -0.39 18.42
N VAL A 134 -1.03 0.68 17.65
CA VAL A 134 -0.07 1.17 16.63
C VAL A 134 1.25 1.54 17.29
N ARG A 135 1.20 2.21 18.44
CA ARG A 135 2.37 2.57 19.24
C ARG A 135 3.10 1.35 19.81
N GLU A 136 2.35 0.40 20.32
CA GLU A 136 2.92 -0.82 20.89
C GLU A 136 3.65 -1.63 19.83
N LEU A 137 3.03 -1.84 18.67
CA LEU A 137 3.67 -2.55 17.57
C LEU A 137 4.90 -1.79 17.04
N ARG A 138 4.77 -0.48 16.80
CA ARG A 138 5.89 0.35 16.34
C ARG A 138 7.10 0.28 17.27
N ASN A 139 6.86 0.31 18.59
CA ASN A 139 7.92 0.21 19.59
C ASN A 139 8.57 -1.17 19.58
N ALA A 140 7.78 -2.23 19.44
CA ALA A 140 8.28 -3.59 19.27
C ALA A 140 9.12 -3.74 18.01
N CYS A 141 8.67 -3.23 16.87
CA CYS A 141 9.43 -3.22 15.61
C CYS A 141 10.79 -2.53 15.80
N LYS A 142 10.80 -1.34 16.41
CA LYS A 142 12.05 -0.62 16.70
C LYS A 142 12.99 -1.43 17.61
N LYS A 143 12.45 -2.07 18.65
CA LYS A 143 13.23 -2.86 19.62
C LYS A 143 13.91 -4.07 18.98
N TYR A 144 13.20 -4.76 18.10
CA TYR A 144 13.69 -5.99 17.46
C TYR A 144 14.29 -5.78 16.07
N GLY A 145 14.30 -4.54 15.56
CA GLY A 145 14.92 -4.19 14.29
C GLY A 145 14.12 -4.62 13.06
N LEU A 146 12.79 -4.69 13.15
CA LEU A 146 11.89 -4.80 12.01
C LEU A 146 11.49 -3.41 11.54
N LYS A 147 11.26 -3.27 10.23
CA LYS A 147 10.60 -2.10 9.67
C LYS A 147 9.12 -2.08 10.07
N PHE A 148 8.54 -0.89 10.04
CA PHE A 148 7.15 -0.68 10.44
C PHE A 148 6.36 -0.07 9.29
N GLY A 149 5.23 -0.67 8.97
CA GLY A 149 4.25 -0.19 8.01
C GLY A 149 2.85 -0.07 8.61
N ILE A 150 1.99 0.65 7.94
CA ILE A 150 0.60 0.85 8.31
C ILE A 150 -0.33 0.56 7.14
N TYR A 151 -1.44 -0.08 7.44
CA TYR A 151 -2.60 -0.14 6.56
C TYR A 151 -3.65 0.84 7.09
N LEU A 152 -4.16 1.70 6.23
CA LEU A 152 -5.26 2.60 6.53
C LEU A 152 -6.33 2.43 5.45
N SER A 153 -7.46 1.79 5.80
CA SER A 153 -8.55 1.59 4.85
C SER A 153 -9.10 2.91 4.34
N PRO A 154 -9.10 3.13 3.01
CA PRO A 154 -9.80 4.27 2.43
C PRO A 154 -11.32 4.13 2.56
N TRP A 155 -11.86 2.90 2.44
CA TRP A 155 -13.26 2.63 2.70
C TRP A 155 -13.53 2.67 4.21
N ASP A 156 -14.59 3.39 4.59
CA ASP A 156 -14.98 3.58 5.99
C ASP A 156 -16.50 3.45 6.13
N ARG A 157 -16.92 2.40 6.84
CA ARG A 157 -18.33 2.07 7.04
C ARG A 157 -18.93 2.74 8.27
N ASN A 158 -18.10 3.45 9.07
CA ASN A 158 -18.53 4.19 10.26
C ASN A 158 -18.63 5.70 10.02
N ALA A 159 -17.69 6.30 9.27
CA ALA A 159 -17.61 7.75 9.12
C ALA A 159 -18.84 8.30 8.39
N GLU A 160 -19.64 9.17 9.06
CA GLU A 160 -20.81 9.80 8.46
C GLU A 160 -20.50 10.65 7.23
N CYS A 161 -19.29 11.21 7.16
CA CYS A 161 -18.84 12.02 6.02
C CYS A 161 -18.33 11.17 4.83
N TYR A 162 -18.27 9.84 4.94
CA TYR A 162 -17.89 8.98 3.83
C TYR A 162 -18.88 9.13 2.66
N GLY A 163 -18.37 9.15 1.43
CA GLY A 163 -19.17 9.41 0.24
C GLY A 163 -19.59 10.87 0.04
N GLN A 164 -18.98 11.81 0.79
CA GLN A 164 -19.22 13.24 0.67
C GLN A 164 -18.02 14.01 0.06
N GLY A 165 -17.23 13.31 -0.78
CA GLY A 165 -16.11 13.93 -1.49
C GLY A 165 -15.08 14.57 -0.57
N ASP A 166 -14.89 15.89 -0.69
CA ASP A 166 -13.87 16.64 0.04
C ASP A 166 -13.99 16.56 1.57
N ALA A 167 -15.19 16.39 2.10
CA ALA A 167 -15.39 16.25 3.54
C ALA A 167 -14.69 15.00 4.08
N TYR A 168 -14.85 13.87 3.38
CA TYR A 168 -14.16 12.65 3.75
C TYR A 168 -12.67 12.68 3.40
N ASN A 169 -12.30 13.27 2.27
CA ASN A 169 -10.89 13.41 1.90
C ASN A 169 -10.09 14.15 2.99
N ARG A 170 -10.64 15.23 3.55
CA ARG A 170 -10.02 15.94 4.70
C ARG A 170 -9.93 15.03 5.93
N PHE A 171 -11.03 14.37 6.30
CA PHE A 171 -11.06 13.44 7.44
C PHE A 171 -10.01 12.34 7.31
N PHE A 172 -9.91 11.72 6.12
CA PHE A 172 -8.94 10.67 5.84
C PHE A 172 -7.49 11.19 5.90
N ILE A 173 -7.21 12.36 5.33
CA ILE A 173 -5.88 12.99 5.38
C ILE A 173 -5.50 13.39 6.81
N GLU A 174 -6.45 13.78 7.65
CA GLU A 174 -6.21 14.05 9.08
C GLU A 174 -5.77 12.76 9.79
N GLN A 175 -6.48 11.63 9.61
CA GLN A 175 -6.09 10.33 10.15
C GLN A 175 -4.70 9.89 9.67
N LEU A 176 -4.47 10.00 8.37
CA LEU A 176 -3.18 9.68 7.77
C LEU A 176 -2.06 10.56 8.34
N THR A 177 -2.31 11.86 8.53
CA THR A 177 -1.35 12.80 9.12
C THR A 177 -1.00 12.41 10.56
N GLU A 178 -1.98 12.01 11.38
CA GLU A 178 -1.73 11.53 12.73
C GLU A 178 -0.78 10.31 12.71
N LEU A 179 -1.04 9.34 11.83
CA LEU A 179 -0.23 8.13 11.72
C LEU A 179 1.19 8.41 11.21
N LEU A 180 1.34 9.31 10.25
CA LEU A 180 2.63 9.61 9.64
C LEU A 180 3.49 10.58 10.48
N THR A 181 2.92 11.27 11.49
CA THR A 181 3.67 12.22 12.32
C THR A 181 3.97 11.69 13.73
N ASN A 182 3.09 10.84 14.28
CA ASN A 182 3.18 10.47 15.69
C ASN A 182 3.99 9.20 15.97
N TYR A 183 4.30 8.39 14.96
CA TYR A 183 4.87 7.05 15.15
C TYR A 183 6.32 6.92 14.64
N GLY A 184 6.95 8.02 14.24
CA GLY A 184 8.31 8.05 13.69
C GLY A 184 8.35 7.56 12.25
N GLU A 185 9.41 6.84 11.87
CA GLU A 185 9.58 6.37 10.49
C GLU A 185 8.55 5.27 10.16
N VAL A 186 7.84 5.47 9.05
CA VAL A 186 6.92 4.53 8.43
C VAL A 186 7.52 4.14 7.08
N HIS A 187 7.67 2.83 6.83
CA HIS A 187 8.34 2.33 5.63
C HIS A 187 7.37 1.96 4.52
N GLU A 188 6.13 1.65 4.89
CA GLU A 188 5.06 1.32 3.94
C GLU A 188 3.74 1.88 4.41
N VAL A 189 2.99 2.48 3.47
CA VAL A 189 1.59 2.87 3.64
C VAL A 189 0.75 2.05 2.67
N TRP A 190 -0.06 1.17 3.22
CA TRP A 190 -0.88 0.24 2.46
C TRP A 190 -2.33 0.70 2.42
N PHE A 191 -2.90 0.84 1.23
CA PHE A 191 -4.27 1.24 1.01
C PHE A 191 -5.05 0.15 0.29
N ASP A 192 -6.16 -0.27 0.87
CA ASP A 192 -7.06 -1.23 0.25
C ASP A 192 -7.77 -0.64 -0.97
N GLY A 193 -7.90 -1.46 -2.00
CA GLY A 193 -8.62 -1.10 -3.22
C GLY A 193 -10.13 -1.22 -3.13
N ALA A 194 -10.66 -1.79 -2.02
CA ALA A 194 -12.10 -1.90 -1.83
C ALA A 194 -12.76 -0.52 -1.68
N ASN A 195 -13.82 -0.29 -2.43
CA ASN A 195 -14.58 0.96 -2.43
C ASN A 195 -16.07 0.66 -2.44
N GLY A 196 -16.58 0.28 -1.27
CA GLY A 196 -18.00 0.02 -1.04
C GLY A 196 -18.76 1.29 -0.64
N GLU A 197 -20.03 1.10 -0.27
CA GLU A 197 -20.89 2.17 0.24
C GLU A 197 -20.60 2.44 1.72
N GLY A 198 -20.72 3.70 2.11
CA GLY A 198 -20.66 4.14 3.51
C GLY A 198 -22.03 4.14 4.19
N PRO A 199 -22.14 4.69 5.42
CA PRO A 199 -23.40 4.74 6.18
C PRO A 199 -24.55 5.45 5.45
N ASN A 200 -24.23 6.35 4.53
CA ASN A 200 -25.18 7.11 3.72
C ASN A 200 -25.53 6.47 2.37
N GLY A 201 -25.08 5.23 2.11
CA GLY A 201 -25.31 4.50 0.85
C GLY A 201 -24.54 5.05 -0.35
N LYS A 202 -23.51 5.84 -0.14
CA LYS A 202 -22.69 6.42 -1.21
C LYS A 202 -21.27 5.86 -1.19
N LYS A 203 -20.67 5.75 -2.37
CA LYS A 203 -19.24 5.49 -2.54
C LYS A 203 -18.46 6.78 -2.49
N GLN A 204 -17.22 6.72 -2.00
CA GLN A 204 -16.31 7.86 -1.94
C GLN A 204 -15.57 8.05 -3.27
N ILE A 205 -15.32 9.32 -3.59
CA ILE A 205 -14.36 9.73 -4.62
C ILE A 205 -13.15 10.29 -3.89
N TYR A 206 -12.03 9.58 -3.98
CA TYR A 206 -10.81 9.93 -3.26
C TYR A 206 -9.96 10.94 -4.03
N ASP A 207 -9.36 11.89 -3.30
CA ASP A 207 -8.30 12.75 -3.80
C ASP A 207 -6.93 12.06 -3.56
N TRP A 208 -6.64 11.06 -4.40
CA TRP A 208 -5.39 10.29 -4.31
C TRP A 208 -4.15 11.17 -4.45
N GLU A 209 -4.23 12.23 -5.24
CA GLU A 209 -3.12 13.17 -5.41
C GLU A 209 -2.79 13.91 -4.12
N ALA A 210 -3.81 14.37 -3.37
CA ALA A 210 -3.60 15.02 -2.07
C ALA A 210 -3.11 14.01 -1.01
N ILE A 211 -3.59 12.77 -1.05
CA ILE A 211 -3.14 11.68 -0.18
C ILE A 211 -1.66 11.42 -0.42
N GLU A 212 -1.27 11.19 -1.67
CA GLU A 212 0.12 10.91 -2.06
C GLU A 212 1.06 12.08 -1.70
N ARG A 213 0.69 13.31 -2.03
CA ARG A 213 1.46 14.50 -1.62
C ARG A 213 1.67 14.57 -0.10
N THR A 214 0.67 14.16 0.68
CA THR A 214 0.78 14.13 2.14
C THR A 214 1.82 13.13 2.60
N ILE A 215 1.82 11.91 2.03
CA ILE A 215 2.80 10.87 2.34
C ILE A 215 4.20 11.33 1.96
N ARG A 216 4.41 11.80 0.74
CA ARG A 216 5.73 12.26 0.27
C ARG A 216 6.30 13.39 1.11
N ARG A 217 5.45 14.28 1.60
CA ARG A 217 5.86 15.37 2.50
C ARG A 217 6.24 14.87 3.90
N LEU A 218 5.49 13.94 4.47
CA LEU A 218 5.65 13.51 5.87
C LEU A 218 6.60 12.32 6.02
N GLN A 219 6.59 11.41 5.06
CA GLN A 219 7.39 10.17 5.02
C GLN A 219 7.96 9.95 3.62
N PRO A 220 8.92 10.77 3.17
CA PRO A 220 9.42 10.75 1.79
C PRO A 220 10.09 9.44 1.38
N LYS A 221 10.42 8.57 2.34
CA LYS A 221 11.03 7.26 2.11
C LYS A 221 10.03 6.10 2.16
N ALA A 222 8.77 6.35 2.53
CA ALA A 222 7.76 5.30 2.54
C ALA A 222 7.42 4.89 1.11
N VAL A 223 7.17 3.60 0.91
CA VAL A 223 6.50 3.11 -0.30
C VAL A 223 4.98 3.12 -0.09
N THR A 224 4.24 3.32 -1.17
CA THR A 224 2.78 3.26 -1.17
C THR A 224 2.34 2.02 -1.93
N ALA A 225 1.51 1.19 -1.28
CA ALA A 225 1.09 -0.10 -1.83
C ALA A 225 -0.41 -0.13 -2.17
N VAL A 226 -0.74 -0.88 -3.18
CA VAL A 226 -2.05 -1.21 -3.77
C VAL A 226 -2.69 0.02 -4.41
N MET A 227 -3.29 0.93 -3.65
CA MET A 227 -3.78 2.21 -4.17
C MET A 227 -2.71 3.30 -4.03
N GLY A 228 -1.49 2.98 -4.44
CA GLY A 228 -0.33 3.85 -4.48
C GLY A 228 0.42 3.72 -5.80
N ASP A 229 1.54 4.42 -5.93
CA ASP A 229 2.32 4.43 -7.17
C ASP A 229 3.63 3.65 -7.11
N ASP A 230 3.91 2.99 -5.95
CA ASP A 230 5.19 2.29 -5.76
C ASP A 230 5.07 0.77 -5.88
N VAL A 231 3.99 0.17 -5.34
CA VAL A 231 3.79 -1.28 -5.28
C VAL A 231 2.37 -1.62 -5.69
N ARG A 232 2.21 -2.54 -6.64
CA ARG A 232 0.90 -3.02 -7.08
C ARG A 232 0.52 -4.30 -6.36
N TRP A 233 -0.77 -4.51 -6.23
CA TRP A 233 -1.31 -5.78 -5.81
C TRP A 233 -1.27 -6.81 -6.97
N VAL A 234 -1.00 -8.08 -6.66
CA VAL A 234 -1.00 -9.15 -7.66
C VAL A 234 -2.36 -9.41 -8.30
N GLY A 235 -3.44 -8.97 -7.64
CA GLY A 235 -4.81 -9.06 -8.15
C GLY A 235 -5.63 -10.21 -7.58
N ASN A 236 -5.15 -10.90 -6.55
CA ASN A 236 -5.90 -11.96 -5.85
C ASN A 236 -5.33 -12.20 -4.45
N GLU A 237 -6.16 -12.76 -3.55
CA GLU A 237 -5.80 -13.13 -2.18
C GLU A 237 -5.39 -14.61 -2.03
N LYS A 238 -5.07 -15.26 -3.14
CA LYS A 238 -4.72 -16.70 -3.17
C LYS A 238 -3.23 -16.96 -3.21
N GLY A 239 -2.42 -15.90 -3.21
CA GLY A 239 -0.98 -16.01 -3.35
C GLY A 239 -0.53 -16.49 -4.74
N ILE A 240 -1.32 -16.23 -5.78
CA ILE A 240 -1.04 -16.72 -7.14
C ILE A 240 -0.55 -15.54 -8.00
N GLY A 241 0.74 -15.57 -8.35
CA GLY A 241 1.33 -14.70 -9.37
C GLY A 241 1.07 -15.23 -10.79
N ARG A 242 1.37 -14.39 -11.76
CA ARG A 242 1.47 -14.81 -13.16
C ARG A 242 2.78 -15.57 -13.35
N GLU A 243 2.93 -16.25 -14.47
CA GLU A 243 4.18 -16.93 -14.82
C GLU A 243 5.35 -15.94 -14.87
N THR A 244 5.09 -14.71 -15.31
CA THR A 244 6.04 -13.59 -15.30
C THR A 244 5.41 -12.37 -14.64
N GLU A 245 5.89 -12.03 -13.46
CA GLU A 245 5.48 -10.81 -12.72
C GLU A 245 6.57 -9.73 -12.86
N TRP A 246 6.64 -9.14 -14.05
CA TRP A 246 7.61 -8.08 -14.32
C TRP A 246 7.35 -6.83 -13.48
N SER A 247 8.42 -6.24 -12.95
CA SER A 247 8.35 -4.95 -12.26
C SER A 247 8.27 -3.77 -13.25
N ALA A 248 8.97 -3.88 -14.40
CA ALA A 248 8.81 -2.92 -15.50
C ALA A 248 7.54 -3.29 -16.28
N THR A 249 6.46 -2.53 -16.09
CA THR A 249 5.14 -2.85 -16.63
C THR A 249 4.43 -1.64 -17.21
N ALA A 250 3.59 -1.89 -18.23
CA ALA A 250 2.66 -0.90 -18.78
C ALA A 250 1.42 -0.66 -17.89
N LEU A 251 1.27 -1.37 -16.79
CA LEU A 251 0.19 -1.15 -15.84
C LEU A 251 0.34 0.22 -15.18
N THR A 252 -0.63 1.09 -15.42
CA THR A 252 -0.66 2.43 -14.85
C THR A 252 -1.09 2.35 -13.38
N PRO A 253 -0.32 2.93 -12.43
CA PRO A 253 -0.70 2.97 -11.03
C PRO A 253 -2.10 3.54 -10.80
N GLY A 254 -2.87 2.94 -9.88
CA GLY A 254 -4.28 3.26 -9.67
C GLY A 254 -4.59 4.68 -9.21
N ILE A 255 -3.59 5.42 -8.75
CA ILE A 255 -3.71 6.82 -8.35
C ILE A 255 -3.78 7.81 -9.52
N TYR A 256 -3.40 7.39 -10.73
CA TYR A 256 -3.47 8.27 -11.90
C TYR A 256 -4.91 8.36 -12.43
N PRO A 257 -5.40 9.57 -12.78
CA PRO A 257 -6.81 9.78 -13.17
C PRO A 257 -7.30 8.90 -14.32
N ARG A 258 -6.41 8.55 -15.25
CA ARG A 258 -6.73 7.75 -16.46
C ARG A 258 -6.42 6.25 -16.35
N SER A 259 -5.97 5.79 -15.18
CA SER A 259 -5.48 4.42 -14.99
C SER A 259 -6.49 3.34 -15.41
N GLY A 260 -7.74 3.51 -15.05
CA GLY A 260 -8.78 2.53 -15.33
C GLY A 260 -9.03 2.31 -16.83
N GLU A 261 -9.09 3.38 -17.61
CA GLU A 261 -9.31 3.34 -19.05
C GLU A 261 -8.08 2.80 -19.77
N GLN A 262 -6.91 3.36 -19.45
CA GLN A 262 -5.65 2.97 -20.08
C GLN A 262 -5.32 1.49 -19.84
N ASN A 263 -5.47 1.02 -18.62
CA ASN A 263 -5.25 -0.39 -18.30
C ASN A 263 -6.26 -1.31 -19.01
N LYS A 264 -7.50 -0.85 -19.18
CA LYS A 264 -8.52 -1.59 -19.93
C LYS A 264 -8.21 -1.63 -21.43
N GLU A 265 -7.78 -0.52 -22.02
CA GLU A 265 -7.40 -0.45 -23.44
C GLU A 265 -6.22 -1.35 -23.78
N LEU A 266 -5.21 -1.40 -22.88
CA LEU A 266 -4.09 -2.32 -23.00
C LEU A 266 -4.50 -3.78 -22.81
N GLY A 267 -5.69 -4.04 -22.23
CA GLY A 267 -6.19 -5.38 -21.99
C GLY A 267 -5.35 -6.16 -20.98
N ILE A 268 -4.75 -5.45 -20.02
CA ILE A 268 -3.86 -6.04 -19.02
C ILE A 268 -4.59 -6.62 -17.81
N PHE A 269 -5.89 -6.35 -17.67
CA PHE A 269 -6.73 -6.97 -16.66
C PHE A 269 -7.00 -8.43 -17.06
N GLY A 270 -6.43 -9.37 -16.33
CA GLY A 270 -6.66 -10.79 -16.54
C GLY A 270 -5.52 -11.61 -15.95
N LYS A 271 -5.87 -12.70 -15.28
CA LYS A 271 -4.93 -13.53 -14.52
C LYS A 271 -3.84 -14.18 -15.37
N ALA A 272 -4.07 -14.35 -16.67
CA ALA A 272 -3.19 -15.06 -17.58
C ALA A 272 -2.26 -14.16 -18.41
N LYS A 273 -2.41 -12.84 -18.33
CA LYS A 273 -1.58 -11.93 -19.14
C LYS A 273 -0.27 -11.58 -18.43
N ASP A 274 0.80 -11.72 -19.18
CA ASP A 274 2.11 -11.17 -18.83
C ASP A 274 2.09 -9.65 -18.98
N LEU A 275 2.29 -8.93 -17.89
CA LEU A 275 2.22 -7.46 -17.85
C LEU A 275 3.39 -6.79 -18.58
N GLY A 276 4.50 -7.50 -18.80
CA GLY A 276 5.66 -7.06 -19.58
C GLY A 276 5.73 -7.69 -20.96
N GLY A 277 4.67 -8.38 -21.42
CA GLY A 277 4.64 -9.05 -22.69
C GLY A 277 4.87 -8.10 -23.88
N ARG A 278 5.55 -8.60 -24.92
CA ARG A 278 5.95 -7.81 -26.09
C ARG A 278 4.76 -7.10 -26.77
N ASP A 279 3.59 -7.75 -26.80
CA ASP A 279 2.35 -7.20 -27.37
C ASP A 279 1.79 -6.04 -26.55
N ILE A 280 1.97 -6.06 -25.24
CA ILE A 280 1.58 -4.98 -24.32
C ILE A 280 2.54 -3.80 -24.49
N VAL A 281 3.86 -4.06 -24.43
CA VAL A 281 4.89 -3.03 -24.58
C VAL A 281 4.77 -2.33 -25.94
N ALA A 282 4.47 -3.06 -27.01
CA ALA A 282 4.27 -2.50 -28.35
C ALA A 282 3.17 -1.41 -28.39
N ARG A 283 2.10 -1.60 -27.63
CA ARG A 283 0.95 -0.68 -27.56
C ARG A 283 1.08 0.37 -26.47
N ALA A 284 1.98 0.16 -25.51
CA ALA A 284 2.17 1.07 -24.39
C ALA A 284 2.73 2.43 -24.85
N THR A 285 2.32 3.49 -24.19
CA THR A 285 2.88 4.83 -24.32
C THR A 285 3.85 5.17 -23.21
N GLU A 286 3.79 4.42 -22.12
CA GLU A 286 4.61 4.62 -20.91
C GLU A 286 4.83 3.29 -20.19
N LEU A 287 5.86 3.25 -19.35
CA LEU A 287 6.17 2.14 -18.44
C LEU A 287 6.44 2.66 -17.05
N PHE A 288 6.16 1.80 -16.07
CA PHE A 288 6.39 2.05 -14.66
C PHE A 288 7.21 0.92 -14.06
N TRP A 289 8.15 1.27 -13.17
CA TRP A 289 8.65 0.28 -12.21
C TRP A 289 7.61 0.11 -11.12
N TYR A 290 6.84 -0.96 -11.21
CA TYR A 290 5.66 -1.19 -10.36
C TYR A 290 5.63 -2.66 -9.92
N PRO A 291 6.52 -3.03 -8.97
CA PRO A 291 6.65 -4.39 -8.48
C PRO A 291 5.36 -4.89 -7.85
N SER A 292 5.17 -6.21 -7.89
CA SER A 292 3.98 -6.87 -7.37
C SER A 292 4.16 -7.30 -5.92
N GLU A 293 3.15 -7.03 -5.11
CA GLU A 293 2.93 -7.67 -3.82
C GLU A 293 1.99 -8.85 -3.98
N VAL A 294 2.33 -9.95 -3.33
CA VAL A 294 1.52 -11.19 -3.29
C VAL A 294 1.03 -11.41 -1.88
N ASP A 295 -0.26 -11.24 -1.68
CA ASP A 295 -0.92 -11.49 -0.40
C ASP A 295 -1.32 -12.95 -0.26
N VAL A 296 -1.04 -13.53 0.90
CA VAL A 296 -1.51 -14.85 1.26
C VAL A 296 -1.82 -14.91 2.76
N SER A 297 -3.03 -15.32 3.08
CA SER A 297 -3.42 -15.61 4.46
C SER A 297 -2.85 -16.97 4.89
N ILE A 298 -2.29 -17.05 6.11
CA ILE A 298 -1.78 -18.30 6.67
C ILE A 298 -2.89 -19.22 7.20
N ARG A 299 -4.13 -18.76 7.19
CA ARG A 299 -5.35 -19.49 7.57
C ARG A 299 -6.54 -18.91 6.82
N PRO A 300 -7.70 -19.60 6.76
CA PRO A 300 -8.90 -19.05 6.13
C PRO A 300 -9.31 -17.73 6.79
N GLY A 301 -9.51 -16.68 5.97
CA GLY A 301 -9.84 -15.33 6.45
C GLY A 301 -8.63 -14.51 6.92
N TRP A 302 -8.86 -13.21 7.19
CA TRP A 302 -7.84 -12.24 7.57
C TRP A 302 -7.84 -11.96 9.09
N PHE A 303 -9.00 -11.85 9.71
CA PHE A 303 -9.13 -11.52 11.14
C PHE A 303 -9.37 -12.72 12.04
N TYR A 304 -9.80 -13.85 11.48
CA TYR A 304 -10.33 -14.94 12.28
C TYR A 304 -9.79 -16.32 11.88
#